data_0cb891d7c30f8841091753c02087990b
#
_entry.id   0cb891d7c30f8841091753c02087990b
#
_cell.length_a   1.000
_cell.length_b   1.000
_cell.length_c   1.000
_cell.angle_alpha   90.00
_cell.angle_beta   90.00
_cell.angle_gamma   90.00
#
_symmetry.space_group_name_H-M   'P 1'
#
loop_
_entity.id
_entity.type
_entity.pdbx_description
1 polymer ?
#
loop_
_entity_poly.entity_id
_entity_poly.type
_entity_poly.pdbx_seq_one_letter_code
_entity_poly.pdbx_strand_id
1 'polypeptide(L)'
;MEQLPENDHTWNRKLIHLLWWILLIYEVAAMIGFLFDIYEQPTQWLHSLLHFQVIPTSLQLALMGAGYLAIHFLKRYSDFIMIVWTMTMVCIYIMCIPELMSSYELVSIPIILSSVYFQKKYIIFAYSLGIASLTALVLSQVYKGYLITPSEIIMSLTVLSATALVCFAIMTKGRTLLAQLGASIVREQDLLIRNVMIDRLSKVDALTELFNHRSFQEHTDHLISHMPYDTPLELALMDIDNFKKINDTYGHWVGDVVLKTIGGLLKDVLGPDDMSFRYGGEEFAVLFVGKSHEEVLAVCETFMQIIRETDIPEMPGRPLTMSIGLAPYNRNTMKKAWFQQVDECLYIAKRNGKNCIHTYLSEPYTGS
;
A
#
# COMPACT_ATOMS: atom_id res chain seq x y z
N MET A 1 -4.01 -15.53 -9.64
CA MET A 1 -5.13 -14.98 -10.46
C MET A 1 -6.37 -14.95 -9.58
N GLU A 2 -6.28 -14.24 -8.49
CA GLU A 2 -7.32 -14.13 -7.48
C GLU A 2 -8.12 -12.86 -7.71
N GLN A 3 -9.38 -13.06 -7.69
CA GLN A 3 -10.52 -12.18 -7.55
C GLN A 3 -10.18 -10.76 -7.11
N LEU A 4 -10.43 -9.80 -7.99
CA LEU A 4 -10.78 -8.47 -7.56
C LEU A 4 -12.13 -8.61 -6.82
N PRO A 5 -12.18 -8.40 -5.51
CA PRO A 5 -13.36 -8.69 -4.74
C PRO A 5 -14.39 -7.55 -4.87
N GLU A 6 -15.64 -7.95 -4.95
CA GLU A 6 -16.81 -7.24 -4.42
C GLU A 6 -17.24 -5.88 -4.98
N ASN A 7 -16.69 -5.38 -6.09
CA ASN A 7 -17.02 -4.03 -6.57
C ASN A 7 -17.95 -3.94 -7.77
N ASP A 8 -18.46 -5.06 -8.31
CA ASP A 8 -19.39 -5.04 -9.47
C ASP A 8 -20.71 -4.35 -9.12
N HIS A 9 -21.20 -4.49 -7.88
CA HIS A 9 -22.43 -3.85 -7.44
C HIS A 9 -22.31 -2.33 -7.27
N THR A 10 -21.13 -1.82 -6.96
CA THR A 10 -20.90 -0.37 -6.82
C THR A 10 -20.86 0.32 -8.19
N TRP A 11 -20.31 -0.36 -9.21
CA TRP A 11 -20.28 0.15 -10.58
C TRP A 11 -21.66 0.19 -11.21
N ASN A 12 -22.46 -0.86 -11.11
CA ASN A 12 -23.81 -0.89 -11.61
C ASN A 12 -24.69 0.19 -10.97
N ARG A 13 -24.48 0.49 -9.70
CA ARG A 13 -25.16 1.61 -9.02
C ARG A 13 -24.79 2.97 -9.61
N LYS A 14 -23.50 3.20 -9.90
CA LYS A 14 -23.04 4.42 -10.56
C LYS A 14 -23.59 4.54 -11.99
N LEU A 15 -23.65 3.45 -12.73
CA LEU A 15 -24.24 3.42 -14.07
C LEU A 15 -25.76 3.72 -14.04
N ILE A 16 -26.49 3.22 -13.06
CA ILE A 16 -27.90 3.55 -12.85
C ILE A 16 -28.06 5.08 -12.62
N HIS A 17 -27.21 5.67 -11.79
CA HIS A 17 -27.23 7.13 -11.61
C HIS A 17 -26.91 7.88 -12.90
N LEU A 18 -25.97 7.39 -13.72
CA LEU A 18 -25.68 7.98 -15.02
C LEU A 18 -26.89 7.91 -15.96
N LEU A 19 -27.61 6.79 -15.98
CA LEU A 19 -28.84 6.64 -16.76
C LEU A 19 -29.93 7.60 -16.32
N TRP A 20 -30.07 7.87 -15.02
CA TRP A 20 -30.97 8.90 -14.52
C TRP A 20 -30.64 10.31 -15.05
N TRP A 21 -29.35 10.66 -15.12
CA TRP A 21 -28.89 11.93 -15.69
C TRP A 21 -29.15 12.00 -17.19
N ILE A 22 -28.93 10.91 -17.93
CA ILE A 22 -29.25 10.84 -19.36
C ILE A 22 -30.75 11.02 -19.59
N LEU A 23 -31.59 10.37 -18.79
CA LEU A 23 -33.03 10.54 -18.84
C LEU A 23 -33.45 12.00 -18.56
N LEU A 24 -32.86 12.63 -17.56
CA LEU A 24 -33.12 14.04 -17.23
C LEU A 24 -32.78 14.98 -18.40
N ILE A 25 -31.61 14.78 -19.01
CA ILE A 25 -31.18 15.57 -20.19
C ILE A 25 -32.17 15.38 -21.34
N TYR A 26 -32.60 14.13 -21.52
CA TYR A 26 -33.62 13.81 -22.53
C TYR A 26 -34.94 14.57 -22.28
N GLU A 27 -35.47 14.55 -21.06
CA GLU A 27 -36.71 15.23 -20.69
C GLU A 27 -36.62 16.74 -20.93
N VAL A 28 -35.48 17.34 -20.62
CA VAL A 28 -35.23 18.75 -20.89
C VAL A 28 -35.25 19.03 -22.41
N ALA A 29 -34.62 18.19 -23.21
CA ALA A 29 -34.61 18.33 -24.66
C ALA A 29 -35.99 18.13 -25.27
N ALA A 30 -36.75 17.14 -24.80
CA ALA A 30 -38.11 16.88 -25.23
C ALA A 30 -39.07 18.06 -24.88
N MET A 31 -38.88 18.66 -23.69
CA MET A 31 -39.62 19.87 -23.30
C MET A 31 -39.34 21.06 -24.23
N ILE A 32 -38.07 21.26 -24.61
CA ILE A 32 -37.69 22.30 -25.57
C ILE A 32 -38.35 22.04 -26.93
N GLY A 33 -38.28 20.79 -27.42
CA GLY A 33 -38.94 20.39 -28.67
C GLY A 33 -40.46 20.65 -28.64
N PHE A 34 -41.12 20.27 -27.56
CA PHE A 34 -42.52 20.52 -27.35
C PHE A 34 -42.89 22.04 -27.38
N LEU A 35 -42.07 22.91 -26.82
CA LEU A 35 -42.26 24.34 -26.86
C LEU A 35 -42.19 24.89 -28.31
N PHE A 36 -41.26 24.37 -29.12
CA PHE A 36 -41.17 24.71 -30.53
C PHE A 36 -42.40 24.24 -31.31
N ASP A 37 -42.88 23.03 -31.05
CA ASP A 37 -44.04 22.43 -31.71
C ASP A 37 -45.34 23.24 -31.43
N ILE A 38 -45.53 23.69 -30.19
CA ILE A 38 -46.61 24.58 -29.80
C ILE A 38 -46.57 25.92 -30.58
N TYR A 39 -45.34 26.45 -30.74
CA TYR A 39 -45.13 27.70 -31.45
C TYR A 39 -45.50 27.57 -32.93
N GLU A 40 -45.18 26.44 -33.56
CA GLU A 40 -45.52 26.20 -34.98
C GLU A 40 -46.97 25.74 -35.21
N GLN A 41 -47.52 24.88 -34.32
CA GLN A 41 -48.84 24.29 -34.47
C GLN A 41 -49.68 24.39 -33.17
N PRO A 42 -50.16 25.59 -32.79
CA PRO A 42 -50.82 25.80 -31.49
C PRO A 42 -52.15 25.05 -31.33
N THR A 43 -52.73 24.55 -32.40
CA THR A 43 -54.00 23.79 -32.36
C THR A 43 -53.83 22.32 -31.98
N GLN A 44 -52.64 21.79 -32.07
CA GLN A 44 -52.33 20.37 -31.83
C GLN A 44 -51.54 20.13 -30.52
N TRP A 45 -51.46 21.13 -29.64
CA TRP A 45 -50.64 21.11 -28.44
C TRP A 45 -50.86 19.86 -27.56
N LEU A 46 -52.12 19.38 -27.45
CA LEU A 46 -52.42 18.20 -26.63
C LEU A 46 -51.87 16.90 -27.25
N HIS A 47 -51.91 16.79 -28.58
CA HIS A 47 -51.35 15.65 -29.31
C HIS A 47 -49.82 15.63 -29.17
N SER A 48 -49.18 16.77 -29.37
CA SER A 48 -47.74 16.91 -29.23
C SER A 48 -47.28 16.61 -27.79
N LEU A 49 -48.00 17.11 -26.76
CA LEU A 49 -47.74 16.83 -25.36
C LEU A 49 -47.82 15.33 -25.06
N LEU A 50 -48.87 14.67 -25.51
CA LEU A 50 -49.04 13.23 -25.26
C LEU A 50 -47.98 12.38 -25.97
N HIS A 51 -47.73 12.65 -27.25
CA HIS A 51 -46.85 11.82 -28.07
C HIS A 51 -45.37 12.06 -27.82
N PHE A 52 -44.93 13.30 -27.61
CA PHE A 52 -43.49 13.60 -27.46
C PHE A 52 -43.05 13.66 -26.01
N GLN A 53 -43.94 13.84 -25.05
CA GLN A 53 -43.57 13.98 -23.64
C GLN A 53 -44.17 12.85 -22.76
N VAL A 54 -45.49 12.80 -22.64
CA VAL A 54 -46.13 11.96 -21.61
C VAL A 54 -45.92 10.45 -21.85
N ILE A 55 -46.13 9.98 -23.09
CA ILE A 55 -46.02 8.56 -23.44
C ILE A 55 -44.55 8.08 -23.31
N PRO A 56 -43.54 8.75 -23.94
CA PRO A 56 -42.15 8.32 -23.82
C PRO A 56 -41.65 8.34 -22.37
N THR A 57 -41.92 9.41 -21.63
CA THR A 57 -41.49 9.56 -20.23
C THR A 57 -42.07 8.47 -19.33
N SER A 58 -43.39 8.23 -19.43
CA SER A 58 -44.06 7.21 -18.62
C SER A 58 -43.50 5.80 -18.89
N LEU A 59 -43.23 5.49 -20.15
CA LEU A 59 -42.66 4.19 -20.57
C LEU A 59 -41.22 4.03 -20.10
N GLN A 60 -40.42 5.09 -20.19
CA GLN A 60 -39.02 5.09 -19.70
C GLN A 60 -38.95 4.96 -18.18
N LEU A 61 -39.81 5.65 -17.42
CA LEU A 61 -39.89 5.53 -15.96
C LEU A 61 -40.30 4.11 -15.54
N ALA A 62 -41.27 3.50 -16.23
CA ALA A 62 -41.67 2.12 -15.99
C ALA A 62 -40.49 1.15 -16.25
N LEU A 63 -39.73 1.37 -17.31
CA LEU A 63 -38.55 0.59 -17.64
C LEU A 63 -37.42 0.77 -16.63
N MET A 64 -37.23 2.02 -16.13
CA MET A 64 -36.26 2.28 -15.06
C MET A 64 -36.58 1.47 -13.80
N GLY A 65 -37.87 1.43 -13.40
CA GLY A 65 -38.31 0.60 -12.28
C GLY A 65 -38.10 -0.90 -12.52
N ALA A 66 -38.49 -1.39 -13.70
CA ALA A 66 -38.30 -2.80 -14.06
C ALA A 66 -36.84 -3.20 -14.11
N GLY A 67 -35.98 -2.38 -14.69
CA GLY A 67 -34.53 -2.64 -14.74
C GLY A 67 -33.88 -2.66 -13.37
N TYR A 68 -34.27 -1.73 -12.49
CA TYR A 68 -33.79 -1.71 -11.11
C TYR A 68 -34.17 -2.99 -10.36
N LEU A 69 -35.42 -3.44 -10.50
CA LEU A 69 -35.89 -4.69 -9.90
C LEU A 69 -35.14 -5.90 -10.48
N ALA A 70 -34.98 -5.97 -11.81
CA ALA A 70 -34.27 -7.05 -12.48
C ALA A 70 -32.81 -7.20 -11.98
N ILE A 71 -32.08 -6.10 -11.84
CA ILE A 71 -30.71 -6.09 -11.30
C ILE A 71 -30.68 -6.54 -9.84
N HIS A 72 -31.69 -6.14 -9.05
CA HIS A 72 -31.77 -6.53 -7.64
C HIS A 72 -31.99 -8.03 -7.46
N PHE A 73 -32.86 -8.63 -8.28
CA PHE A 73 -33.19 -10.05 -8.19
C PHE A 73 -32.20 -10.98 -8.92
N LEU A 74 -31.65 -10.51 -10.05
CA LEU A 74 -30.78 -11.31 -10.92
C LEU A 74 -29.30 -10.88 -10.85
N LYS A 75 -28.77 -10.73 -9.66
CA LYS A 75 -27.41 -10.22 -9.38
C LYS A 75 -26.30 -10.85 -10.24
N ARG A 76 -26.38 -12.15 -10.52
CA ARG A 76 -25.35 -12.89 -11.31
C ARG A 76 -25.26 -12.40 -12.76
N TYR A 77 -26.31 -11.85 -13.33
CA TYR A 77 -26.38 -11.40 -14.72
C TYR A 77 -26.53 -9.88 -14.84
N SER A 78 -26.23 -9.15 -13.78
CA SER A 78 -26.45 -7.70 -13.71
C SER A 78 -25.88 -6.92 -14.90
N ASP A 79 -24.70 -7.28 -15.38
CA ASP A 79 -23.99 -6.57 -16.46
C ASP A 79 -24.68 -6.76 -17.82
N PHE A 80 -25.11 -7.98 -18.14
CA PHE A 80 -25.89 -8.25 -19.34
C PHE A 80 -27.28 -7.59 -19.30
N ILE A 81 -27.90 -7.60 -18.12
CA ILE A 81 -29.19 -6.95 -17.90
C ILE A 81 -29.07 -5.44 -18.15
N MET A 82 -27.97 -4.81 -17.65
CA MET A 82 -27.72 -3.39 -17.90
C MET A 82 -27.62 -3.06 -19.37
N ILE A 83 -26.94 -3.89 -20.17
CA ILE A 83 -26.78 -3.69 -21.62
C ILE A 83 -28.16 -3.84 -22.31
N VAL A 84 -28.91 -4.89 -22.00
CA VAL A 84 -30.24 -5.12 -22.57
C VAL A 84 -31.19 -3.99 -22.18
N TRP A 85 -31.17 -3.60 -20.93
CA TRP A 85 -32.00 -2.53 -20.39
C TRP A 85 -31.74 -1.19 -21.10
N THR A 86 -30.46 -0.77 -21.20
CA THR A 86 -30.10 0.47 -21.91
C THR A 86 -30.47 0.41 -23.40
N MET A 87 -30.29 -0.75 -24.05
CA MET A 87 -30.70 -0.96 -25.44
C MET A 87 -32.20 -0.80 -25.60
N THR A 88 -32.98 -1.40 -24.71
CA THR A 88 -34.45 -1.29 -24.75
C THR A 88 -34.93 0.15 -24.56
N MET A 89 -34.28 0.91 -23.64
CA MET A 89 -34.60 2.33 -23.47
C MET A 89 -34.35 3.14 -24.74
N VAL A 90 -33.21 2.91 -25.40
CA VAL A 90 -32.86 3.57 -26.66
C VAL A 90 -33.87 3.22 -27.78
N CYS A 91 -34.23 1.94 -27.90
CA CYS A 91 -35.19 1.50 -28.91
C CYS A 91 -36.58 2.15 -28.71
N ILE A 92 -37.07 2.20 -27.50
CA ILE A 92 -38.35 2.87 -27.18
C ILE A 92 -38.29 4.35 -27.54
N TYR A 93 -37.18 5.00 -27.20
CA TYR A 93 -36.98 6.41 -27.56
C TYR A 93 -37.09 6.64 -29.07
N ILE A 94 -36.37 5.85 -29.88
CA ILE A 94 -36.38 5.94 -31.35
C ILE A 94 -37.81 5.67 -31.90
N MET A 95 -38.52 4.72 -31.30
CA MET A 95 -39.88 4.41 -31.72
C MET A 95 -40.92 5.53 -31.44
N CYS A 96 -40.67 6.30 -30.39
CA CYS A 96 -41.56 7.43 -30.00
C CYS A 96 -41.31 8.68 -30.84
N ILE A 97 -40.12 8.86 -31.42
CA ILE A 97 -39.77 10.05 -32.21
C ILE A 97 -39.26 9.64 -33.58
N PRO A 98 -40.13 9.11 -34.46
CA PRO A 98 -39.71 8.55 -35.75
C PRO A 98 -39.21 9.61 -36.75
N GLU A 99 -39.53 10.89 -36.55
CA GLU A 99 -39.17 11.98 -37.44
C GLU A 99 -37.70 12.44 -37.31
N LEU A 100 -37.01 12.07 -36.25
CA LEU A 100 -35.62 12.38 -36.06
C LEU A 100 -34.73 11.32 -36.76
N MET A 101 -34.37 11.56 -38.01
CA MET A 101 -33.54 10.66 -38.86
C MET A 101 -32.20 10.27 -38.23
N SER A 102 -31.58 11.13 -37.42
CA SER A 102 -30.30 10.87 -36.74
C SER A 102 -30.45 10.03 -35.46
N SER A 103 -31.65 9.66 -35.04
CA SER A 103 -31.88 8.96 -33.76
C SER A 103 -31.33 7.51 -33.74
N TYR A 104 -31.14 6.88 -34.91
CA TYR A 104 -30.58 5.51 -34.99
C TYR A 104 -29.14 5.41 -34.46
N GLU A 105 -28.38 6.51 -34.45
CA GLU A 105 -27.02 6.54 -33.90
C GLU A 105 -26.99 6.30 -32.39
N LEU A 106 -28.09 6.56 -31.68
CA LEU A 106 -28.25 6.33 -30.25
C LEU A 106 -28.12 4.85 -29.87
N VAL A 107 -28.31 3.91 -30.81
CA VAL A 107 -28.09 2.48 -30.63
C VAL A 107 -26.63 2.17 -30.25
N SER A 108 -25.71 3.10 -30.48
CA SER A 108 -24.30 2.98 -30.07
C SER A 108 -24.08 3.18 -28.56
N ILE A 109 -24.98 3.83 -27.83
CA ILE A 109 -24.84 4.14 -26.40
C ILE A 109 -24.64 2.89 -25.53
N PRO A 110 -25.41 1.79 -25.68
CA PRO A 110 -25.18 0.55 -24.92
C PRO A 110 -23.80 -0.08 -25.17
N ILE A 111 -23.22 0.13 -26.37
CA ILE A 111 -21.87 -0.36 -26.69
C ILE A 111 -20.83 0.45 -25.89
N ILE A 112 -20.98 1.76 -25.82
CA ILE A 112 -20.11 2.63 -25.01
C ILE A 112 -20.18 2.21 -23.56
N LEU A 113 -21.39 2.03 -23.01
CA LEU A 113 -21.59 1.58 -21.62
C LEU A 113 -20.96 0.21 -21.36
N SER A 114 -21.03 -0.72 -22.33
CA SER A 114 -20.44 -2.06 -22.20
C SER A 114 -18.91 -2.03 -22.06
N SER A 115 -18.24 -1.00 -22.56
CA SER A 115 -16.78 -0.84 -22.46
C SER A 115 -16.28 -0.63 -21.04
N VAL A 116 -17.12 -0.09 -20.15
CA VAL A 116 -16.81 0.15 -18.72
C VAL A 116 -16.50 -1.14 -17.96
N TYR A 117 -17.06 -2.27 -18.39
CA TYR A 117 -16.80 -3.58 -17.77
C TYR A 117 -15.44 -4.19 -18.14
N PHE A 118 -14.67 -3.57 -19.03
CA PHE A 118 -13.36 -4.04 -19.48
C PHE A 118 -13.31 -5.52 -19.93
N GLN A 119 -14.42 -6.08 -20.42
CA GLN A 119 -14.49 -7.46 -20.88
C GLN A 119 -15.02 -7.56 -22.31
N LYS A 120 -14.30 -8.25 -23.18
CA LYS A 120 -14.63 -8.41 -24.61
C LYS A 120 -16.05 -8.94 -24.83
N LYS A 121 -16.50 -9.88 -24.00
CA LYS A 121 -17.83 -10.50 -24.12
C LYS A 121 -18.99 -9.50 -24.09
N TYR A 122 -18.86 -8.43 -23.28
CA TYR A 122 -19.92 -7.42 -23.15
C TYR A 122 -19.98 -6.50 -24.37
N ILE A 123 -18.84 -6.10 -24.94
CA ILE A 123 -18.80 -5.30 -26.17
C ILE A 123 -19.36 -6.09 -27.34
N ILE A 124 -18.96 -7.36 -27.49
CA ILE A 124 -19.48 -8.23 -28.55
C ILE A 124 -20.99 -8.44 -28.40
N PHE A 125 -21.46 -8.68 -27.19
CA PHE A 125 -22.89 -8.82 -26.89
C PHE A 125 -23.67 -7.55 -27.22
N ALA A 126 -23.19 -6.39 -26.75
CA ALA A 126 -23.84 -5.10 -27.00
C ALA A 126 -23.88 -4.78 -28.52
N TYR A 127 -22.80 -5.08 -29.26
CA TYR A 127 -22.73 -4.88 -30.71
C TYR A 127 -23.70 -5.78 -31.46
N SER A 128 -23.76 -7.07 -31.14
CA SER A 128 -24.71 -8.00 -31.77
C SER A 128 -26.17 -7.66 -31.48
N LEU A 129 -26.45 -7.24 -30.23
CA LEU A 129 -27.77 -6.74 -29.83
C LEU A 129 -28.10 -5.44 -30.57
N GLY A 130 -27.12 -4.54 -30.75
CA GLY A 130 -27.28 -3.31 -31.51
C GLY A 130 -27.66 -3.54 -32.97
N ILE A 131 -27.00 -4.48 -33.65
CA ILE A 131 -27.37 -4.89 -35.03
C ILE A 131 -28.80 -5.42 -35.08
N ALA A 132 -29.16 -6.34 -34.18
CA ALA A 132 -30.51 -6.90 -34.13
C ALA A 132 -31.56 -5.83 -33.85
N SER A 133 -31.30 -4.89 -32.94
CA SER A 133 -32.18 -3.78 -32.61
C SER A 133 -32.35 -2.81 -33.80
N LEU A 134 -31.26 -2.43 -34.45
CA LEU A 134 -31.27 -1.59 -35.65
C LEU A 134 -32.12 -2.22 -36.77
N THR A 135 -31.93 -3.52 -37.03
CA THR A 135 -32.70 -4.27 -38.03
C THR A 135 -34.20 -4.26 -37.68
N ALA A 136 -34.56 -4.51 -36.42
CA ALA A 136 -35.95 -4.52 -35.98
C ALA A 136 -36.58 -3.13 -36.09
N LEU A 137 -35.87 -2.05 -35.75
CA LEU A 137 -36.32 -0.67 -35.86
C LEU A 137 -36.58 -0.31 -37.34
N VAL A 138 -35.63 -0.64 -38.25
CA VAL A 138 -35.79 -0.38 -39.68
C VAL A 138 -37.03 -1.12 -40.23
N LEU A 139 -37.22 -2.39 -39.92
CA LEU A 139 -38.37 -3.18 -40.35
C LEU A 139 -39.68 -2.60 -39.82
N SER A 140 -39.70 -2.14 -38.55
CA SER A 140 -40.86 -1.50 -37.96
C SER A 140 -41.25 -0.21 -38.69
N GLN A 141 -40.28 0.62 -39.05
CA GLN A 141 -40.51 1.88 -39.76
C GLN A 141 -41.02 1.63 -41.21
N VAL A 142 -40.40 0.70 -41.90
CA VAL A 142 -40.85 0.26 -43.25
C VAL A 142 -42.32 -0.22 -43.18
N TYR A 143 -42.66 -1.04 -42.18
CA TYR A 143 -44.05 -1.51 -41.98
C TYR A 143 -45.04 -0.38 -41.74
N LYS A 144 -44.63 0.69 -41.07
CA LYS A 144 -45.42 1.91 -40.83
C LYS A 144 -45.53 2.82 -42.07
N GLY A 145 -44.85 2.47 -43.19
CA GLY A 145 -44.87 3.22 -44.43
C GLY A 145 -43.86 4.37 -44.51
N TYR A 146 -42.90 4.46 -43.57
CA TYR A 146 -41.84 5.46 -43.65
C TYR A 146 -40.81 5.05 -44.70
N LEU A 147 -40.38 6.01 -45.54
CA LEU A 147 -39.31 5.81 -46.52
C LEU A 147 -37.95 5.99 -45.85
N ILE A 148 -37.23 4.88 -45.65
CA ILE A 148 -35.85 4.90 -45.14
C ILE A 148 -34.90 4.76 -46.32
N THR A 149 -33.96 5.66 -46.44
CA THR A 149 -32.95 5.61 -47.50
C THR A 149 -31.82 4.58 -47.18
N PRO A 150 -31.28 3.90 -48.20
CA PRO A 150 -30.15 3.00 -47.98
C PRO A 150 -28.93 3.71 -47.33
N SER A 151 -28.75 5.00 -47.60
CA SER A 151 -27.67 5.81 -47.03
C SER A 151 -27.79 5.95 -45.49
N GLU A 152 -29.01 6.09 -44.95
CA GLU A 152 -29.24 6.16 -43.51
C GLU A 152 -28.89 4.85 -42.80
N ILE A 153 -29.28 3.72 -43.40
CA ILE A 153 -28.92 2.39 -42.83
C ILE A 153 -27.41 2.17 -42.86
N ILE A 154 -26.73 2.51 -43.97
CA ILE A 154 -25.29 2.40 -44.08
C ILE A 154 -24.58 3.28 -43.06
N MET A 155 -25.04 4.53 -42.90
CA MET A 155 -24.49 5.49 -41.95
C MET A 155 -24.62 4.97 -40.50
N SER A 156 -25.80 4.52 -40.11
CA SER A 156 -26.06 3.99 -38.76
C SER A 156 -25.20 2.73 -38.47
N LEU A 157 -25.10 1.84 -39.44
CA LEU A 157 -24.25 0.63 -39.33
C LEU A 157 -22.76 1.00 -39.21
N THR A 158 -22.33 2.00 -39.96
CA THR A 158 -20.95 2.51 -39.92
C THR A 158 -20.62 3.11 -38.55
N VAL A 159 -21.51 3.96 -38.01
CA VAL A 159 -21.36 4.56 -36.68
C VAL A 159 -21.31 3.47 -35.60
N LEU A 160 -22.23 2.50 -35.67
CA LEU A 160 -22.29 1.39 -34.73
C LEU A 160 -20.99 0.58 -34.71
N SER A 161 -20.47 0.26 -35.93
CA SER A 161 -19.23 -0.51 -36.09
C SER A 161 -18.01 0.28 -35.65
N ALA A 162 -17.93 1.57 -35.99
CA ALA A 162 -16.84 2.45 -35.56
C ALA A 162 -16.82 2.60 -34.04
N THR A 163 -17.97 2.78 -33.42
CA THR A 163 -18.10 2.87 -31.96
C THR A 163 -17.61 1.57 -31.27
N ALA A 164 -18.01 0.41 -31.81
CA ALA A 164 -17.57 -0.88 -31.27
C ALA A 164 -16.04 -1.05 -31.36
N LEU A 165 -15.42 -0.65 -32.49
CA LEU A 165 -13.96 -0.68 -32.66
C LEU A 165 -13.24 0.25 -31.67
N VAL A 166 -13.72 1.46 -31.50
CA VAL A 166 -13.15 2.42 -30.53
C VAL A 166 -13.28 1.88 -29.11
N CYS A 167 -14.46 1.38 -28.73
CA CYS A 167 -14.66 0.77 -27.41
C CYS A 167 -13.74 -0.43 -27.18
N PHE A 168 -13.54 -1.26 -28.20
CA PHE A 168 -12.63 -2.39 -28.13
C PHE A 168 -11.16 -1.93 -27.93
N ALA A 169 -10.75 -0.89 -28.65
CA ALA A 169 -9.41 -0.30 -28.51
C ALA A 169 -9.20 0.30 -27.09
N ILE A 170 -10.17 1.06 -26.59
CA ILE A 170 -10.15 1.64 -25.23
C ILE A 170 -10.06 0.52 -24.19
N MET A 171 -10.89 -0.51 -24.31
CA MET A 171 -10.88 -1.65 -23.38
C MET A 171 -9.52 -2.37 -23.38
N THR A 172 -8.93 -2.64 -24.54
CA THR A 172 -7.63 -3.32 -24.63
C THR A 172 -6.54 -2.47 -23.98
N LYS A 173 -6.51 -1.17 -24.27
CA LYS A 173 -5.55 -0.24 -23.65
C LYS A 173 -5.73 -0.14 -22.15
N GLY A 174 -6.98 -0.03 -21.69
CA GLY A 174 -7.32 0.03 -20.26
C GLY A 174 -6.86 -1.22 -19.50
N ARG A 175 -7.09 -2.42 -20.06
CA ARG A 175 -6.59 -3.68 -19.46
C ARG A 175 -5.07 -3.72 -19.35
N THR A 176 -4.37 -3.26 -20.38
CA THR A 176 -2.89 -3.18 -20.35
C THR A 176 -2.41 -2.23 -19.27
N LEU A 177 -3.04 -1.05 -19.13
CA LEU A 177 -2.69 -0.08 -18.10
C LEU A 177 -2.95 -0.62 -16.69
N LEU A 178 -4.08 -1.27 -16.46
CA LEU A 178 -4.41 -1.89 -15.17
C LEU A 178 -3.40 -2.99 -14.82
N ALA A 179 -3.01 -3.82 -15.78
CA ALA A 179 -1.99 -4.85 -15.58
C ALA A 179 -0.62 -4.25 -15.24
N GLN A 180 -0.22 -3.18 -15.94
CA GLN A 180 1.03 -2.46 -15.65
C GLN A 180 1.02 -1.83 -14.26
N LEU A 181 -0.09 -1.20 -13.88
CA LEU A 181 -0.26 -0.61 -12.55
C LEU A 181 -0.15 -1.68 -11.45
N GLY A 182 -0.84 -2.82 -11.62
CA GLY A 182 -0.74 -3.94 -10.67
C GLY A 182 0.69 -4.46 -10.53
N ALA A 183 1.40 -4.63 -11.66
CA ALA A 183 2.81 -5.06 -11.64
C ALA A 183 3.73 -4.02 -10.96
N SER A 184 3.45 -2.72 -11.14
CA SER A 184 4.22 -1.65 -10.49
C SER A 184 4.05 -1.65 -8.97
N ILE A 185 2.81 -1.82 -8.49
CA ILE A 185 2.52 -1.90 -7.04
C ILE A 185 3.25 -3.09 -6.39
N VAL A 186 3.23 -4.26 -7.03
CA VAL A 186 3.94 -5.45 -6.52
C VAL A 186 5.45 -5.22 -6.46
N ARG A 187 6.03 -4.57 -7.48
CA ARG A 187 7.47 -4.24 -7.48
C ARG A 187 7.84 -3.25 -6.37
N GLU A 188 7.02 -2.25 -6.14
CA GLU A 188 7.23 -1.27 -5.08
C GLU A 188 7.23 -1.94 -3.70
N GLN A 189 6.28 -2.85 -3.46
CA GLN A 189 6.22 -3.64 -2.21
C GLN A 189 7.47 -4.52 -2.04
N ASP A 190 7.93 -5.20 -3.10
CA ASP A 190 9.15 -6.02 -3.05
C ASP A 190 10.41 -5.17 -2.73
N LEU A 191 10.52 -3.99 -3.33
CA LEU A 191 11.61 -3.05 -3.04
C LEU A 191 11.58 -2.56 -1.59
N LEU A 192 10.40 -2.25 -1.04
CA LEU A 192 10.26 -1.85 0.37
C LEU A 192 10.70 -2.98 1.32
N ILE A 193 10.27 -4.21 1.06
CA ILE A 193 10.68 -5.37 1.86
C ILE A 193 12.20 -5.57 1.80
N ARG A 194 12.80 -5.50 0.62
CA ARG A 194 14.24 -5.62 0.44
C ARG A 194 15.00 -4.51 1.17
N ASN A 195 14.54 -3.27 1.10
CA ASN A 195 15.16 -2.14 1.80
C ASN A 195 15.12 -2.34 3.32
N VAL A 196 14.00 -2.80 3.89
CA VAL A 196 13.89 -3.12 5.31
C VAL A 196 14.83 -4.26 5.71
N MET A 197 14.96 -5.30 4.87
CA MET A 197 15.88 -6.40 5.12
C MET A 197 17.35 -5.94 5.07
N ILE A 198 17.72 -5.14 4.08
CA ILE A 198 19.08 -4.57 3.96
C ILE A 198 19.40 -3.68 5.17
N ASP A 199 18.45 -2.85 5.61
CA ASP A 199 18.62 -1.99 6.78
C ASP A 199 18.82 -2.83 8.06
N ARG A 200 18.05 -3.90 8.26
CA ARG A 200 18.22 -4.84 9.37
C ARG A 200 19.58 -5.53 9.33
N LEU A 201 19.98 -6.08 8.19
CA LEU A 201 21.27 -6.73 8.01
C LEU A 201 22.44 -5.76 8.20
N SER A 202 22.24 -4.48 7.93
CA SER A 202 23.23 -3.41 8.12
C SER A 202 23.36 -2.92 9.57
N LYS A 203 22.40 -3.25 10.47
CA LYS A 203 22.38 -2.74 11.87
C LYS A 203 22.84 -3.74 12.92
N VAL A 204 22.84 -5.01 12.58
CA VAL A 204 23.13 -6.10 13.53
C VAL A 204 24.44 -6.79 13.12
N ASP A 205 25.22 -7.21 14.10
CA ASP A 205 26.38 -8.09 13.89
C ASP A 205 25.91 -9.52 13.66
N ALA A 206 26.32 -10.11 12.55
CA ALA A 206 25.85 -11.43 12.11
C ALA A 206 26.27 -12.59 13.03
N LEU A 207 27.33 -12.41 13.82
CA LEU A 207 27.86 -13.46 14.71
C LEU A 207 27.15 -13.45 16.07
N THR A 208 27.04 -12.29 16.69
CA THR A 208 26.52 -12.11 18.05
C THR A 208 25.08 -11.73 18.12
N GLU A 209 24.49 -11.30 16.99
CA GLU A 209 23.15 -10.75 16.88
C GLU A 209 22.90 -9.52 17.78
N LEU A 210 23.94 -8.87 18.27
CA LEU A 210 23.90 -7.57 18.90
C LEU A 210 23.88 -6.47 17.82
N PHE A 211 23.56 -5.26 18.20
CA PHE A 211 23.78 -4.13 17.30
C PHE A 211 25.26 -4.02 16.92
N ASN A 212 25.57 -3.61 15.70
CA ASN A 212 26.93 -3.44 15.23
C ASN A 212 27.49 -2.04 15.57
N HIS A 213 28.77 -1.81 15.27
CA HIS A 213 29.46 -0.54 15.50
C HIS A 213 28.76 0.67 14.85
N ARG A 214 28.21 0.51 13.65
CA ARG A 214 27.46 1.58 12.98
C ARG A 214 26.23 1.96 13.79
N SER A 215 25.46 0.98 14.21
CA SER A 215 24.27 1.21 15.04
C SER A 215 24.62 1.86 16.38
N PHE A 216 25.78 1.49 16.97
CA PHE A 216 26.26 2.15 18.16
C PHE A 216 26.44 3.67 17.95
N GLN A 217 27.06 4.09 16.85
CA GLN A 217 27.21 5.51 16.54
C GLN A 217 25.85 6.20 16.35
N GLU A 218 24.95 5.60 15.58
CA GLU A 218 23.62 6.14 15.31
C GLU A 218 22.78 6.30 16.60
N HIS A 219 22.73 5.26 17.45
CA HIS A 219 22.00 5.29 18.70
C HIS A 219 22.59 6.28 19.70
N THR A 220 23.92 6.34 19.82
CA THR A 220 24.58 7.31 20.69
C THR A 220 24.28 8.74 20.28
N ASP A 221 24.36 9.07 19.00
CA ASP A 221 24.04 10.41 18.49
C ASP A 221 22.57 10.76 18.73
N HIS A 222 21.68 9.80 18.53
CA HIS A 222 20.26 9.98 18.79
C HIS A 222 19.96 10.25 20.27
N LEU A 223 20.54 9.45 21.18
CA LEU A 223 20.35 9.62 22.62
C LEU A 223 20.88 10.99 23.11
N ILE A 224 22.10 11.35 22.72
CA ILE A 224 22.69 12.64 23.11
C ILE A 224 21.84 13.83 22.62
N SER A 225 21.22 13.70 21.43
CA SER A 225 20.47 14.81 20.81
C SER A 225 19.03 14.94 21.29
N HIS A 226 18.37 13.82 21.66
CA HIS A 226 16.93 13.77 21.88
C HIS A 226 16.49 13.37 23.30
N MET A 227 17.40 12.83 24.11
CA MET A 227 17.07 12.36 25.45
C MET A 227 16.76 13.54 26.39
N PRO A 228 15.75 13.43 27.30
CA PRO A 228 15.47 14.45 28.32
C PRO A 228 16.71 14.81 29.12
N TYR A 229 16.77 16.09 29.58
CA TYR A 229 17.98 16.62 30.22
C TYR A 229 18.39 15.84 31.49
N ASP A 230 17.42 15.39 32.26
CA ASP A 230 17.63 14.74 33.56
C ASP A 230 17.76 13.23 33.49
N THR A 231 17.73 12.63 32.26
CA THR A 231 17.88 11.20 32.10
C THR A 231 19.36 10.81 32.17
N PRO A 232 19.79 9.95 33.11
CA PRO A 232 21.14 9.45 33.15
C PRO A 232 21.45 8.62 31.90
N LEU A 233 22.66 8.77 31.37
CA LEU A 233 23.20 7.97 30.29
C LEU A 233 24.62 7.55 30.66
N GLU A 234 24.91 6.28 30.56
CA GLU A 234 26.25 5.74 30.85
C GLU A 234 26.70 4.78 29.78
N LEU A 235 27.98 4.79 29.46
CA LEU A 235 28.61 3.90 28.49
C LEU A 235 29.54 2.95 29.20
N ALA A 236 29.36 1.65 28.92
CA ALA A 236 30.33 0.62 29.19
C ALA A 236 31.06 0.20 27.92
N LEU A 237 32.38 0.25 27.88
CA LEU A 237 33.19 -0.45 26.90
C LEU A 237 33.78 -1.69 27.57
N MET A 238 33.66 -2.83 26.90
CA MET A 238 34.00 -4.14 27.43
C MET A 238 34.92 -4.87 26.45
N ASP A 239 35.93 -5.59 26.97
CA ASP A 239 36.86 -6.34 26.13
C ASP A 239 37.14 -7.69 26.75
N ILE A 240 37.16 -8.74 25.92
CA ILE A 240 37.43 -10.11 26.36
C ILE A 240 38.90 -10.28 26.71
N ASP A 241 39.18 -10.66 27.94
CA ASP A 241 40.54 -10.83 28.40
C ASP A 241 41.27 -11.99 27.70
N ASN A 242 42.41 -11.68 27.11
CA ASN A 242 43.26 -12.65 26.42
C ASN A 242 42.58 -13.38 25.24
N PHE A 243 41.66 -12.75 24.55
CA PHE A 243 40.90 -13.36 23.43
C PHE A 243 41.84 -13.92 22.35
N LYS A 244 42.89 -13.19 22.00
CA LYS A 244 43.90 -13.70 21.07
C LYS A 244 44.50 -15.04 21.54
N LYS A 245 44.77 -15.21 22.84
CA LYS A 245 45.29 -16.47 23.37
C LYS A 245 44.25 -17.60 23.29
N ILE A 246 42.95 -17.27 23.39
CA ILE A 246 41.87 -18.23 23.17
C ILE A 246 41.91 -18.70 21.71
N ASN A 247 41.96 -17.78 20.76
CA ASN A 247 42.03 -18.09 19.34
C ASN A 247 43.28 -18.90 18.98
N ASP A 248 44.43 -18.50 19.51
CA ASP A 248 45.71 -19.18 19.25
C ASP A 248 45.76 -20.61 19.85
N THR A 249 45.01 -20.85 20.94
CA THR A 249 45.04 -22.15 21.66
C THR A 249 43.95 -23.10 21.13
N TYR A 250 42.74 -22.61 20.89
CA TYR A 250 41.54 -23.41 20.59
C TYR A 250 41.02 -23.22 19.17
N GLY A 251 41.59 -22.27 18.42
CA GLY A 251 41.19 -21.95 17.07
C GLY A 251 40.06 -20.87 17.01
N HIS A 252 39.97 -20.23 15.86
CA HIS A 252 38.99 -19.14 15.63
C HIS A 252 37.54 -19.58 15.82
N TRP A 253 37.21 -20.83 15.52
CA TRP A 253 35.86 -21.35 15.73
C TRP A 253 35.43 -21.28 17.21
N VAL A 254 36.34 -21.60 18.16
CA VAL A 254 36.06 -21.47 19.59
C VAL A 254 35.95 -20.00 20.01
N GLY A 255 36.79 -19.13 19.43
CA GLY A 255 36.62 -17.68 19.59
C GLY A 255 35.22 -17.18 19.16
N ASP A 256 34.69 -17.69 18.05
CA ASP A 256 33.33 -17.37 17.60
C ASP A 256 32.27 -17.89 18.57
N VAL A 257 32.43 -19.06 19.16
CA VAL A 257 31.57 -19.59 20.23
C VAL A 257 31.57 -18.65 21.44
N VAL A 258 32.77 -18.21 21.89
CA VAL A 258 32.94 -17.27 23.01
C VAL A 258 32.19 -15.95 22.71
N LEU A 259 32.36 -15.38 21.53
CA LEU A 259 31.69 -14.13 21.12
C LEU A 259 30.16 -14.28 21.12
N LYS A 260 29.65 -15.39 20.59
CA LYS A 260 28.22 -15.70 20.62
C LYS A 260 27.67 -15.83 22.03
N THR A 261 28.41 -16.54 22.91
CA THR A 261 28.02 -16.73 24.30
C THR A 261 27.93 -15.40 25.03
N ILE A 262 28.92 -14.51 24.88
CA ILE A 262 28.88 -13.15 25.48
C ILE A 262 27.72 -12.36 24.93
N GLY A 263 27.47 -12.40 23.62
CA GLY A 263 26.35 -11.72 23.01
C GLY A 263 24.98 -12.17 23.57
N GLY A 264 24.81 -13.47 23.80
CA GLY A 264 23.63 -14.04 24.45
C GLY A 264 23.50 -13.59 25.90
N LEU A 265 24.56 -13.69 26.70
CA LEU A 265 24.55 -13.27 28.10
C LEU A 265 24.27 -11.78 28.29
N LEU A 266 24.75 -10.91 27.38
CA LEU A 266 24.42 -9.49 27.41
C LEU A 266 22.90 -9.26 27.18
N LYS A 267 22.28 -9.98 26.23
CA LYS A 267 20.84 -9.89 26.01
C LYS A 267 20.02 -10.33 27.23
N ASP A 268 20.51 -11.34 27.96
CA ASP A 268 19.77 -11.91 29.09
C ASP A 268 19.87 -11.04 30.37
N VAL A 269 20.99 -10.32 30.54
CA VAL A 269 21.26 -9.51 31.76
C VAL A 269 20.74 -8.09 31.62
N LEU A 270 20.67 -7.55 30.41
CA LEU A 270 20.32 -6.15 30.19
C LEU A 270 18.81 -5.91 30.24
N GLY A 271 18.41 -4.74 30.74
CA GLY A 271 17.01 -4.29 30.76
C GLY A 271 16.53 -3.85 29.38
N PRO A 272 15.21 -3.62 29.24
CA PRO A 272 14.59 -3.29 27.95
C PRO A 272 15.04 -1.94 27.35
N ASP A 273 15.53 -1.03 28.20
CA ASP A 273 15.98 0.30 27.79
C ASP A 273 17.49 0.35 27.52
N ASP A 274 18.23 -0.72 27.87
CA ASP A 274 19.66 -0.83 27.63
C ASP A 274 19.94 -1.33 26.23
N MET A 275 21.04 -0.88 25.64
CA MET A 275 21.41 -1.25 24.28
C MET A 275 22.80 -1.87 24.26
N SER A 276 22.92 -3.10 23.72
CA SER A 276 24.18 -3.80 23.58
C SER A 276 24.67 -3.85 22.14
N PHE A 277 25.97 -3.70 21.97
CA PHE A 277 26.62 -3.59 20.67
C PHE A 277 27.90 -4.44 20.63
N ARG A 278 28.14 -5.03 19.46
CA ARG A 278 29.51 -5.49 19.15
C ARG A 278 30.26 -4.30 18.57
N TYR A 279 31.17 -3.74 19.37
CA TYR A 279 31.92 -2.52 19.04
C TYR A 279 33.10 -2.77 18.13
N GLY A 280 33.85 -3.89 18.38
CA GLY A 280 35.02 -4.31 17.62
C GLY A 280 35.10 -5.82 17.45
N GLY A 281 36.26 -6.34 17.15
CA GLY A 281 36.50 -7.79 17.00
C GLY A 281 36.12 -8.58 18.26
N GLU A 282 36.70 -8.18 19.39
CA GLU A 282 36.51 -8.77 20.72
C GLU A 282 35.96 -7.77 21.74
N GLU A 283 35.51 -6.59 21.24
CA GLU A 283 35.05 -5.49 22.05
C GLU A 283 33.54 -5.37 21.96
N PHE A 284 32.89 -5.10 23.08
CA PHE A 284 31.47 -4.86 23.23
C PHE A 284 31.21 -3.48 23.84
N ALA A 285 30.09 -2.91 23.57
CA ALA A 285 29.64 -1.69 24.20
C ALA A 285 28.20 -1.84 24.70
N VAL A 286 27.89 -1.18 25.81
CA VAL A 286 26.52 -1.10 26.33
C VAL A 286 26.22 0.35 26.68
N LEU A 287 25.09 0.84 26.17
CA LEU A 287 24.51 2.12 26.56
C LEU A 287 23.41 1.84 27.58
N PHE A 288 23.59 2.34 28.79
CA PHE A 288 22.62 2.29 29.87
C PHE A 288 21.83 3.59 29.91
N VAL A 289 20.51 3.49 29.90
CA VAL A 289 19.62 4.66 29.84
C VAL A 289 18.73 4.67 31.08
N GLY A 290 18.67 5.82 31.77
CA GLY A 290 17.78 6.02 32.93
C GLY A 290 18.20 5.32 34.22
N LYS A 291 19.40 4.75 34.29
CA LYS A 291 19.95 4.06 35.46
C LYS A 291 20.97 4.93 36.21
N SER A 292 20.99 4.83 37.52
CA SER A 292 22.05 5.43 38.32
C SER A 292 23.38 4.70 38.10
N HIS A 293 24.50 5.35 38.45
CA HIS A 293 25.84 4.76 38.37
C HIS A 293 25.95 3.46 39.16
N GLU A 294 25.35 3.42 40.35
CA GLU A 294 25.35 2.24 41.23
C GLU A 294 24.58 1.07 40.60
N GLU A 295 23.45 1.35 39.94
CA GLU A 295 22.67 0.32 39.22
C GLU A 295 23.44 -0.22 38.03
N VAL A 296 24.09 0.66 37.25
CA VAL A 296 24.96 0.24 36.12
C VAL A 296 26.12 -0.62 36.60
N LEU A 297 26.80 -0.22 37.68
CA LEU A 297 27.89 -0.98 38.26
C LEU A 297 27.43 -2.38 38.69
N ALA A 298 26.30 -2.48 39.39
CA ALA A 298 25.71 -3.73 39.83
C ALA A 298 25.36 -4.66 38.65
N VAL A 299 24.83 -4.12 37.54
CA VAL A 299 24.57 -4.90 36.32
C VAL A 299 25.90 -5.43 35.73
N CYS A 300 26.93 -4.59 35.64
CA CYS A 300 28.23 -4.99 35.11
C CYS A 300 28.93 -6.05 35.99
N GLU A 301 28.84 -5.90 37.32
CA GLU A 301 29.38 -6.90 38.27
C GLU A 301 28.65 -8.25 38.13
N THR A 302 27.31 -8.21 38.04
CA THR A 302 26.51 -9.42 37.80
C THR A 302 26.91 -10.09 36.50
N PHE A 303 27.04 -9.32 35.42
CA PHE A 303 27.45 -9.82 34.12
C PHE A 303 28.85 -10.48 34.18
N MET A 304 29.82 -9.84 34.84
CA MET A 304 31.15 -10.41 35.01
C MET A 304 31.15 -11.71 35.83
N GLN A 305 30.28 -11.81 36.84
CA GLN A 305 30.12 -13.03 37.60
C GLN A 305 29.56 -14.17 36.74
N ILE A 306 28.50 -13.89 35.97
CA ILE A 306 27.89 -14.86 35.06
C ILE A 306 28.90 -15.35 34.04
N ILE A 307 29.70 -14.45 33.44
CA ILE A 307 30.77 -14.85 32.49
C ILE A 307 31.76 -15.80 33.12
N ARG A 308 32.20 -15.53 34.34
CA ARG A 308 33.18 -16.40 35.06
C ARG A 308 32.61 -17.78 35.37
N GLU A 309 31.31 -17.87 35.64
CA GLU A 309 30.62 -19.11 35.98
C GLU A 309 30.12 -19.87 34.74
N THR A 310 30.14 -19.23 33.57
CA THR A 310 29.71 -19.87 32.32
C THR A 310 30.73 -20.90 31.85
N ASP A 311 30.31 -22.16 31.79
CA ASP A 311 31.11 -23.24 31.20
C ASP A 311 30.95 -23.21 29.67
N ILE A 312 32.10 -23.20 29.00
CA ILE A 312 32.17 -23.30 27.54
C ILE A 312 32.74 -24.66 27.21
N PRO A 313 31.96 -25.63 26.74
CA PRO A 313 32.39 -27.02 26.53
C PRO A 313 33.64 -27.13 25.63
N GLU A 314 33.79 -26.20 24.70
CA GLU A 314 34.91 -26.12 23.75
C GLU A 314 36.22 -25.60 24.39
N MET A 315 36.13 -25.08 25.64
CA MET A 315 37.25 -24.51 26.37
C MET A 315 37.22 -24.96 27.85
N PRO A 316 37.29 -26.27 28.13
CA PRO A 316 37.04 -26.82 29.45
C PRO A 316 38.09 -26.33 30.50
N GLY A 317 37.58 -26.01 31.69
CA GLY A 317 38.39 -25.66 32.85
C GLY A 317 39.09 -24.28 32.79
N ARG A 318 38.77 -23.45 31.82
CA ARG A 318 39.29 -22.09 31.73
C ARG A 318 38.18 -21.06 31.88
N PRO A 319 38.16 -20.27 32.97
CA PRO A 319 37.18 -19.24 33.16
C PRO A 319 37.34 -18.13 32.10
N LEU A 320 36.21 -17.66 31.55
CA LEU A 320 36.17 -16.48 30.70
C LEU A 320 36.12 -15.23 31.59
N THR A 321 36.92 -14.23 31.25
CA THR A 321 36.91 -12.92 31.96
C THR A 321 36.90 -11.77 31.01
N MET A 322 36.39 -10.63 31.48
CA MET A 322 36.34 -9.38 30.75
C MET A 322 36.86 -8.21 31.57
N SER A 323 37.43 -7.23 30.90
CA SER A 323 37.74 -5.92 31.45
C SER A 323 36.68 -4.92 30.99
N ILE A 324 36.22 -4.05 31.90
CA ILE A 324 35.14 -3.08 31.63
C ILE A 324 35.60 -1.67 32.04
N GLY A 325 35.39 -0.69 31.13
CA GLY A 325 35.51 0.74 31.40
C GLY A 325 34.12 1.35 31.41
N LEU A 326 33.81 2.16 32.44
CA LEU A 326 32.55 2.85 32.63
C LEU A 326 32.75 4.34 32.74
N ALA A 327 31.90 5.13 32.08
CA ALA A 327 31.79 6.57 32.34
C ALA A 327 30.35 7.09 32.10
N PRO A 328 29.85 7.89 33.02
CA PRO A 328 28.58 8.62 32.82
C PRO A 328 28.75 9.72 31.76
N TYR A 329 27.71 9.95 30.96
CA TYR A 329 27.70 11.04 30.01
C TYR A 329 27.39 12.36 30.73
N ASN A 330 28.34 13.31 30.67
CA ASN A 330 28.07 14.67 31.09
C ASN A 330 27.76 15.53 29.86
N ARG A 331 26.62 16.19 29.85
CA ARG A 331 26.17 17.03 28.71
C ARG A 331 27.09 18.20 28.37
N ASN A 332 27.91 18.63 29.35
CA ASN A 332 28.93 19.65 29.12
C ASN A 332 30.18 19.08 28.45
N THR A 333 30.26 17.77 28.26
CA THR A 333 31.39 17.08 27.64
C THR A 333 31.07 16.74 26.21
N MET A 334 32.02 16.99 25.29
CA MET A 334 31.86 16.55 23.91
C MET A 334 31.83 15.02 23.85
N LYS A 335 30.98 14.45 22.97
CA LYS A 335 30.90 13.00 22.71
C LYS A 335 32.29 12.35 22.64
N LYS A 336 33.22 12.94 21.87
CA LYS A 336 34.58 12.42 21.71
C LYS A 336 35.35 12.34 23.03
N ALA A 337 35.22 13.33 23.89
CA ALA A 337 35.89 13.32 25.20
C ALA A 337 35.28 12.28 26.14
N TRP A 338 33.96 12.10 26.13
CA TRP A 338 33.29 11.04 26.87
C TRP A 338 33.81 9.65 26.46
N PHE A 339 33.91 9.39 25.14
CA PHE A 339 34.48 8.13 24.64
C PHE A 339 35.93 7.91 25.10
N GLN A 340 36.74 8.95 25.08
CA GLN A 340 38.13 8.87 25.57
C GLN A 340 38.18 8.51 27.05
N GLN A 341 37.29 9.05 27.88
CA GLN A 341 37.19 8.71 29.30
C GLN A 341 36.89 7.22 29.52
N VAL A 342 35.90 6.67 28.75
CA VAL A 342 35.53 5.25 28.85
C VAL A 342 36.66 4.35 28.37
N ASP A 343 37.31 4.69 27.27
CA ASP A 343 38.45 3.95 26.71
C ASP A 343 39.65 3.95 27.69
N GLU A 344 39.92 5.10 28.34
CA GLU A 344 40.96 5.21 29.38
C GLU A 344 40.63 4.32 30.58
N CYS A 345 39.37 4.27 31.02
CA CYS A 345 38.94 3.37 32.08
C CYS A 345 39.14 1.89 31.68
N LEU A 346 38.74 1.50 30.45
CA LEU A 346 38.98 0.17 29.97
C LEU A 346 40.49 -0.21 29.92
N TYR A 347 41.29 0.74 29.45
CA TYR A 347 42.77 0.55 29.45
C TYR A 347 43.32 0.36 30.86
N ILE A 348 42.87 1.15 31.85
CA ILE A 348 43.27 1.00 33.25
C ILE A 348 42.85 -0.36 33.81
N ALA A 349 41.60 -0.81 33.53
CA ALA A 349 41.13 -2.15 33.91
C ALA A 349 42.04 -3.27 33.36
N LYS A 350 42.40 -3.20 32.08
CA LYS A 350 43.34 -4.14 31.47
C LYS A 350 44.75 -4.13 32.13
N ARG A 351 45.24 -2.97 32.53
CA ARG A 351 46.54 -2.83 33.20
C ARG A 351 46.54 -3.26 34.68
N ASN A 352 45.45 -3.11 35.37
CA ASN A 352 45.30 -3.46 36.80
C ASN A 352 45.10 -4.96 37.03
N GLY A 353 45.39 -5.80 36.03
CA GLY A 353 45.32 -7.24 36.15
C GLY A 353 44.16 -7.88 35.44
N LYS A 354 43.40 -7.12 34.70
CA LYS A 354 42.22 -7.60 33.96
C LYS A 354 41.08 -8.08 34.89
N ASN A 355 39.98 -8.62 34.34
CA ASN A 355 38.84 -9.15 35.11
C ASN A 355 38.35 -8.15 36.18
N CYS A 356 38.24 -6.90 35.84
CA CYS A 356 37.78 -5.83 36.74
C CYS A 356 37.06 -4.73 35.97
N ILE A 357 36.32 -3.93 36.70
CA ILE A 357 35.65 -2.73 36.23
C ILE A 357 36.45 -1.53 36.70
N HIS A 358 36.67 -0.58 35.81
CA HIS A 358 37.19 0.74 36.19
C HIS A 358 36.19 1.82 35.77
N THR A 359 35.93 2.74 36.70
CA THR A 359 34.92 3.80 36.50
C THR A 359 35.58 5.16 36.42
N TYR A 360 35.09 6.01 35.54
CA TYR A 360 35.46 7.43 35.54
C TYR A 360 34.65 8.15 36.62
N LEU A 361 35.30 8.46 37.74
CA LEU A 361 34.73 9.28 38.80
C LEU A 361 34.90 10.74 38.37
N SER A 362 33.86 11.35 37.83
CA SER A 362 33.80 12.82 37.78
C SER A 362 33.78 13.33 39.22
N GLU A 363 34.71 14.22 39.58
CA GLU A 363 34.56 14.94 40.84
C GLU A 363 33.18 15.53 40.97
N PRO A 364 32.50 15.41 42.15
CA PRO A 364 31.19 15.98 42.33
C PRO A 364 31.30 17.48 42.04
N TYR A 365 30.41 17.97 41.14
CA TYR A 365 30.31 19.39 40.82
C TYR A 365 29.97 20.15 42.11
N THR A 366 31.00 20.70 42.77
CA THR A 366 30.84 21.69 43.83
C THR A 366 30.47 23.00 43.16
N GLY A 367 29.17 23.15 42.87
CA GLY A 367 28.61 24.41 42.38
C GLY A 367 28.85 25.50 43.42
N SER A 368 29.66 26.47 43.04
CA SER A 368 29.79 27.74 43.69
C SER A 368 28.78 28.75 43.11
#